data_255e37e6c2a6c454f543b3f69040743d
#
_entry.id   255e37e6c2a6c454f543b3f69040743d
#
_cell.length_a   1.000
_cell.length_b   1.000
_cell.length_c   1.000
_cell.angle_alpha   90.00
_cell.angle_beta   90.00
_cell.angle_gamma   90.00
#
_symmetry.space_group_name_H-M   'P 1'
#
loop_
_entity.id
_entity.type
_entity.pdbx_description
1 polymer ?
#
loop_
_entity_poly.entity_id
_entity_poly.type
_entity_poly.pdbx_seq_one_letter_code
_entity_poly.pdbx_strand_id
1 'polypeptide(L)'
;MNFASTSSNKNSLIGLVFLFIIGYFAYTKLPIQLSPDVSQASVNIEAFWRAASPVEMDREIFRPIEKQMREIPAIQSIETYTFSGYGWMTLKFKNIDEASDAIVDISAKLNQITSFPKSASKPFISKETEGSALSWLFLTTNRPGDDVRKHLTLLDEIIIPELKSINGISDIKVLNRESLKREVHINVDLKKMNE
;
A
#
# COMPACT_ATOMS: atom_id res chain seq x y z
N MET A 1 -6.83 -38.13 -66.37
CA MET A 1 -5.64 -37.59 -65.72
C MET A 1 -6.06 -36.34 -64.92
N ASN A 2 -5.87 -36.36 -63.61
CA ASN A 2 -5.82 -35.20 -62.68
C ASN A 2 -7.06 -34.32 -62.49
N PHE A 3 -8.06 -34.80 -61.73
CA PHE A 3 -9.08 -33.98 -61.11
C PHE A 3 -9.03 -33.99 -59.57
N ALA A 4 -7.95 -34.52 -58.98
CA ALA A 4 -7.87 -34.69 -57.51
C ALA A 4 -7.22 -33.53 -56.71
N SER A 5 -6.67 -32.51 -57.37
CA SER A 5 -5.87 -31.47 -56.69
C SER A 5 -6.65 -30.22 -56.24
N THR A 6 -7.85 -29.98 -56.81
CA THR A 6 -8.58 -28.73 -56.57
C THR A 6 -9.44 -28.77 -55.28
N SER A 7 -9.82 -29.94 -54.82
CA SER A 7 -10.62 -30.09 -53.60
C SER A 7 -9.76 -29.98 -52.32
N SER A 8 -8.51 -30.42 -52.38
CA SER A 8 -7.55 -30.35 -51.27
C SER A 8 -7.23 -28.90 -50.84
N ASN A 9 -7.05 -28.01 -51.84
CA ASN A 9 -6.73 -26.61 -51.57
C ASN A 9 -7.90 -25.84 -50.93
N LYS A 10 -9.14 -26.15 -51.29
CA LYS A 10 -10.32 -25.52 -50.71
C LYS A 10 -10.50 -25.91 -49.22
N ASN A 11 -10.28 -27.17 -48.88
CA ASN A 11 -10.36 -27.64 -47.50
C ASN A 11 -9.22 -27.08 -46.63
N SER A 12 -8.02 -26.93 -47.18
CA SER A 12 -6.89 -26.26 -46.53
C SER A 12 -7.18 -24.77 -46.28
N LEU A 13 -7.79 -24.08 -47.26
CA LEU A 13 -8.13 -22.67 -47.10
C LEU A 13 -9.20 -22.46 -45.99
N ILE A 14 -10.22 -23.32 -45.97
CA ILE A 14 -11.27 -23.30 -44.90
C ILE A 14 -10.65 -23.54 -43.52
N GLY A 15 -9.75 -24.52 -43.42
CA GLY A 15 -9.03 -24.79 -42.19
C GLY A 15 -8.20 -23.60 -41.68
N LEU A 16 -7.53 -22.91 -42.60
CA LEU A 16 -6.73 -21.72 -42.28
C LEU A 16 -7.60 -20.57 -41.80
N VAL A 17 -8.73 -20.31 -42.47
CA VAL A 17 -9.70 -19.28 -42.02
C VAL A 17 -10.24 -19.59 -40.60
N PHE A 18 -10.59 -20.86 -40.36
CA PHE A 18 -11.08 -21.29 -39.04
C PHE A 18 -10.03 -21.08 -37.94
N LEU A 19 -8.76 -21.37 -38.27
CA LEU A 19 -7.63 -21.15 -37.34
C LEU A 19 -7.41 -19.68 -37.06
N PHE A 20 -7.57 -18.79 -38.06
CA PHE A 20 -7.54 -17.34 -37.83
C PHE A 20 -8.66 -16.83 -36.94
N ILE A 21 -9.87 -17.35 -37.11
CA ILE A 21 -11.03 -16.98 -36.30
C ILE A 21 -10.79 -17.40 -34.83
N ILE A 22 -10.31 -18.62 -34.60
CA ILE A 22 -9.99 -19.11 -33.25
C ILE A 22 -8.86 -18.27 -32.62
N GLY A 23 -7.80 -17.98 -33.40
CA GLY A 23 -6.69 -17.16 -32.96
C GLY A 23 -7.12 -15.74 -32.56
N TYR A 24 -7.97 -15.10 -33.35
CA TYR A 24 -8.53 -13.80 -33.05
C TYR A 24 -9.38 -13.83 -31.76
N PHE A 25 -10.23 -14.85 -31.61
CA PHE A 25 -11.04 -15.00 -30.41
C PHE A 25 -10.20 -15.27 -29.14
N ALA A 26 -9.17 -16.10 -29.27
CA ALA A 26 -8.21 -16.34 -28.20
C ALA A 26 -7.46 -15.04 -27.82
N TYR A 27 -7.03 -14.26 -28.81
CA TYR A 27 -6.34 -12.99 -28.59
C TYR A 27 -7.20 -12.00 -27.80
N THR A 28 -8.50 -11.88 -28.11
CA THR A 28 -9.41 -10.96 -27.38
C THR A 28 -9.70 -11.39 -25.94
N LYS A 29 -9.41 -12.65 -25.60
CA LYS A 29 -9.59 -13.20 -24.25
C LYS A 29 -8.32 -13.21 -23.42
N LEU A 30 -7.17 -12.87 -24.01
CA LEU A 30 -5.93 -12.75 -23.25
C LEU A 30 -6.02 -11.57 -22.29
N PRO A 31 -5.92 -11.80 -20.97
CA PRO A 31 -5.83 -10.69 -20.01
C PRO A 31 -4.49 -9.98 -20.23
N ILE A 32 -4.56 -8.69 -20.54
CA ILE A 32 -3.35 -7.85 -20.63
C ILE A 32 -3.02 -7.42 -19.19
N GLN A 33 -2.00 -8.02 -18.62
CA GLN A 33 -1.44 -7.59 -17.34
C GLN A 33 -0.18 -6.74 -17.62
N LEU A 34 -0.20 -5.51 -17.13
CA LEU A 34 0.96 -4.59 -17.23
C LEU A 34 2.11 -5.02 -16.29
N SER A 35 1.82 -5.80 -15.28
CA SER A 35 2.79 -6.37 -14.34
C SER A 35 2.37 -7.80 -14.02
N PRO A 36 3.31 -8.75 -13.92
CA PRO A 36 2.96 -10.06 -13.38
C PRO A 36 2.45 -9.85 -11.94
N ASP A 37 1.33 -10.48 -11.62
CA ASP A 37 0.79 -10.55 -10.26
C ASP A 37 1.74 -11.41 -9.40
N VAL A 38 2.86 -10.82 -9.03
CA VAL A 38 3.75 -11.38 -7.99
C VAL A 38 3.22 -10.87 -6.66
N SER A 39 2.01 -11.24 -6.30
CA SER A 39 1.47 -10.97 -4.99
C SER A 39 2.30 -11.74 -3.95
N GLN A 40 3.37 -11.11 -3.49
CA GLN A 40 4.06 -11.57 -2.30
C GLN A 40 3.13 -11.30 -1.13
N ALA A 41 2.72 -12.37 -0.47
CA ALA A 41 1.94 -12.25 0.75
C ALA A 41 2.75 -11.47 1.77
N SER A 42 2.34 -10.24 2.08
CA SER A 42 3.02 -9.36 3.01
C SER A 42 2.06 -8.66 3.95
N VAL A 43 2.57 -8.36 5.14
CA VAL A 43 1.88 -7.57 6.16
C VAL A 43 2.80 -6.44 6.57
N ASN A 44 2.30 -5.21 6.54
CA ASN A 44 3.07 -4.04 6.95
C ASN A 44 2.69 -3.60 8.37
N ILE A 45 3.70 -3.23 9.15
CA ILE A 45 3.55 -2.57 10.44
C ILE A 45 4.07 -1.15 10.27
N GLU A 46 3.21 -0.17 10.45
CA GLU A 46 3.56 1.25 10.32
C GLU A 46 3.64 1.92 11.68
N ALA A 47 4.56 2.87 11.82
CA ALA A 47 4.72 3.67 13.02
C ALA A 47 5.08 5.12 12.69
N PHE A 48 4.56 6.02 13.52
CA PHE A 48 4.83 7.45 13.45
C PHE A 48 5.39 7.95 14.79
N TRP A 49 6.48 8.69 14.73
CA TRP A 49 7.04 9.37 15.91
C TRP A 49 7.61 10.70 15.49
N ARG A 50 6.82 11.75 15.72
CA ARG A 50 7.15 13.12 15.31
C ARG A 50 8.54 13.53 15.80
N ALA A 51 9.29 14.18 14.93
CA ALA A 51 10.64 14.71 15.16
C ALA A 51 11.71 13.65 15.53
N ALA A 52 11.39 12.36 15.49
CA ALA A 52 12.40 11.31 15.65
C ALA A 52 13.28 11.21 14.41
N SER A 53 14.57 10.99 14.63
CA SER A 53 15.49 10.65 13.56
C SER A 53 15.26 9.20 13.08
N PRO A 54 15.70 8.83 11.86
CA PRO A 54 15.60 7.45 11.38
C PRO A 54 16.26 6.43 12.32
N VAL A 55 17.37 6.80 12.96
CA VAL A 55 18.10 5.94 13.90
C VAL A 55 17.31 5.71 15.19
N GLU A 56 16.62 6.75 15.68
CA GLU A 56 15.74 6.62 16.86
C GLU A 56 14.50 5.77 16.53
N MET A 57 13.90 5.98 15.35
CA MET A 57 12.81 5.14 14.85
C MET A 57 13.21 3.67 14.80
N ASP A 58 14.38 3.36 14.25
CA ASP A 58 14.89 1.99 14.19
C ASP A 58 15.08 1.41 15.60
N ARG A 59 15.84 2.12 16.44
CA ARG A 59 16.26 1.61 17.74
C ARG A 59 15.11 1.43 18.72
N GLU A 60 14.23 2.45 18.82
CA GLU A 60 13.21 2.51 19.89
C GLU A 60 11.86 1.92 19.47
N ILE A 61 11.59 1.86 18.14
CA ILE A 61 10.32 1.36 17.64
C ILE A 61 10.51 0.02 16.93
N PHE A 62 11.33 -0.03 15.88
CA PHE A 62 11.35 -1.20 15.00
C PHE A 62 12.16 -2.37 15.54
N ARG A 63 13.26 -2.16 16.24
CA ARG A 63 14.01 -3.28 16.85
C ARG A 63 13.23 -4.06 17.90
N PRO A 64 12.49 -3.43 18.82
CA PRO A 64 11.59 -4.15 19.72
C PRO A 64 10.53 -4.96 18.98
N ILE A 65 9.95 -4.39 17.91
CA ILE A 65 8.97 -5.08 17.07
C ILE A 65 9.62 -6.27 16.36
N GLU A 66 10.74 -6.05 15.70
CA GLU A 66 11.47 -7.10 14.96
C GLU A 66 11.79 -8.30 15.85
N LYS A 67 12.24 -8.05 17.09
CA LYS A 67 12.52 -9.10 18.06
C LYS A 67 11.31 -10.00 18.30
N GLN A 68 10.11 -9.41 18.43
CA GLN A 68 8.87 -10.16 18.64
C GLN A 68 8.40 -10.85 17.36
N MET A 69 8.56 -10.22 16.21
CA MET A 69 8.14 -10.78 14.93
C MET A 69 8.99 -11.99 14.51
N ARG A 70 10.28 -12.00 14.85
CA ARG A 70 11.17 -13.17 14.60
C ARG A 70 10.76 -14.44 15.34
N GLU A 71 9.91 -14.33 16.35
CA GLU A 71 9.35 -15.48 17.06
C GLU A 71 8.17 -16.14 16.34
N ILE A 72 7.66 -15.54 15.24
CA ILE A 72 6.57 -16.08 14.44
C ILE A 72 7.15 -16.93 13.31
N PRO A 73 6.97 -18.27 13.33
CA PRO A 73 7.66 -19.16 12.37
C PRO A 73 7.21 -18.98 10.91
N ALA A 74 6.01 -18.45 10.68
CA ALA A 74 5.47 -18.23 9.34
C ALA A 74 6.16 -17.10 8.58
N ILE A 75 6.91 -16.22 9.28
CA ILE A 75 7.58 -15.08 8.65
C ILE A 75 8.86 -15.53 7.96
N GLN A 76 8.95 -15.33 6.65
CA GLN A 76 10.13 -15.68 5.86
C GLN A 76 11.21 -14.62 5.91
N SER A 77 10.83 -13.36 5.78
CA SER A 77 11.76 -12.24 5.85
C SER A 77 11.10 -11.00 6.44
N ILE A 78 11.94 -10.17 7.05
CA ILE A 78 11.55 -8.90 7.65
C ILE A 78 12.39 -7.81 7.00
N GLU A 79 11.74 -6.81 6.45
CA GLU A 79 12.37 -5.63 5.87
C GLU A 79 11.86 -4.38 6.60
N THR A 80 12.77 -3.52 7.04
CA THR A 80 12.41 -2.31 7.79
C THR A 80 12.93 -1.06 7.07
N TYR A 81 12.06 -0.09 6.92
CA TYR A 81 12.36 1.19 6.30
C TYR A 81 12.03 2.30 7.29
N THR A 82 13.03 3.13 7.62
CA THR A 82 12.89 4.22 8.58
C THR A 82 13.26 5.56 7.96
N PHE A 83 12.41 6.54 8.22
CA PHE A 83 12.56 7.94 7.81
C PHE A 83 12.43 8.85 9.02
N SER A 84 12.65 10.13 8.84
CA SER A 84 12.40 11.10 9.90
C SER A 84 10.91 11.16 10.23
N GLY A 85 10.55 10.75 11.44
CA GLY A 85 9.18 10.78 11.95
C GLY A 85 8.25 9.67 11.50
N TYR A 86 8.68 8.80 10.60
CA TYR A 86 7.86 7.73 10.01
C TYR A 86 8.69 6.51 9.64
N GLY A 87 8.08 5.34 9.69
CA GLY A 87 8.67 4.12 9.18
C GLY A 87 7.67 2.99 9.06
N TRP A 88 8.07 1.95 8.33
CA TRP A 88 7.29 0.73 8.23
C TRP A 88 8.19 -0.50 8.20
N MET A 89 7.63 -1.62 8.63
CA MET A 89 8.23 -2.94 8.61
C MET A 89 7.35 -3.85 7.76
N THR A 90 7.93 -4.45 6.73
CA THR A 90 7.25 -5.42 5.86
C THR A 90 7.63 -6.83 6.30
N LEU A 91 6.63 -7.61 6.66
CA LEU A 91 6.73 -9.03 7.00
C LEU A 91 6.29 -9.83 5.79
N LYS A 92 7.18 -10.65 5.22
CA LYS A 92 6.89 -11.47 4.03
C LYS A 92 6.57 -12.91 4.43
N PHE A 93 5.57 -13.47 3.79
CA PHE A 93 5.07 -14.82 4.00
C PHE A 93 5.17 -15.64 2.71
N LYS A 94 5.03 -16.95 2.81
CA LYS A 94 5.06 -17.85 1.66
C LYS A 94 3.82 -17.73 0.79
N ASN A 95 2.67 -17.54 1.43
CA ASN A 95 1.37 -17.42 0.77
C ASN A 95 0.42 -16.51 1.58
N ILE A 96 -0.71 -16.15 0.97
CA ILE A 96 -1.71 -15.25 1.54
C ILE A 96 -2.41 -15.85 2.76
N ASP A 97 -2.62 -17.16 2.78
CA ASP A 97 -3.29 -17.83 3.90
C ASP A 97 -2.44 -17.74 5.15
N GLU A 98 -1.13 -18.05 5.05
CA GLU A 98 -0.19 -17.88 6.16
C GLU A 98 -0.11 -16.44 6.65
N ALA A 99 -0.14 -15.44 5.75
CA ALA A 99 -0.16 -14.03 6.12
C ALA A 99 -1.44 -13.66 6.87
N SER A 100 -2.58 -14.16 6.43
CA SER A 100 -3.88 -13.89 7.05
C SER A 100 -3.98 -14.50 8.45
N ASP A 101 -3.52 -15.72 8.62
CA ASP A 101 -3.51 -16.42 9.92
C ASP A 101 -2.54 -15.74 10.90
N ALA A 102 -1.39 -15.27 10.41
CA ALA A 102 -0.40 -14.60 11.24
C ALA A 102 -0.81 -13.22 11.75
N ILE A 103 -1.82 -12.56 11.17
CA ILE A 103 -2.25 -11.20 11.59
C ILE A 103 -2.65 -11.17 13.07
N VAL A 104 -3.31 -12.21 13.56
CA VAL A 104 -3.75 -12.29 14.96
C VAL A 104 -2.52 -12.38 15.89
N ASP A 105 -1.56 -13.23 15.54
CA ASP A 105 -0.33 -13.40 16.30
C ASP A 105 0.54 -12.13 16.28
N ILE A 106 0.66 -11.50 15.11
CA ILE A 106 1.35 -10.21 14.95
C ILE A 106 0.71 -9.16 15.86
N SER A 107 -0.63 -9.05 15.81
CA SER A 107 -1.37 -8.09 16.63
C SER A 107 -1.19 -8.35 18.13
N ALA A 108 -1.24 -9.61 18.55
CA ALA A 108 -1.03 -10.00 19.94
C ALA A 108 0.37 -9.64 20.43
N LYS A 109 1.41 -9.99 19.66
CA LYS A 109 2.81 -9.67 19.97
C LYS A 109 3.09 -8.17 19.96
N LEU A 110 2.52 -7.44 19.01
CA LEU A 110 2.65 -5.98 18.92
C LEU A 110 2.05 -5.30 20.18
N ASN A 111 0.93 -5.80 20.67
CA ASN A 111 0.28 -5.29 21.89
C ASN A 111 1.04 -5.62 23.19
N GLN A 112 1.90 -6.64 23.18
CA GLN A 112 2.74 -6.99 24.35
C GLN A 112 3.93 -6.04 24.52
N ILE A 113 4.30 -5.30 23.48
CA ILE A 113 5.42 -4.35 23.56
C ILE A 113 4.95 -3.10 24.32
N THR A 114 5.47 -2.88 25.49
CA THR A 114 5.12 -1.74 26.37
C THR A 114 6.20 -0.66 26.39
N SER A 115 7.33 -0.89 25.71
CA SER A 115 8.53 -0.06 25.81
C SER A 115 8.57 1.11 24.81
N PHE A 116 7.47 1.38 24.10
CA PHE A 116 7.45 2.49 23.15
C PHE A 116 7.52 3.86 23.83
N PRO A 117 8.21 4.83 23.25
CA PRO A 117 8.24 6.21 23.72
C PRO A 117 6.82 6.79 23.81
N LYS A 118 6.52 7.52 24.89
CA LYS A 118 5.18 8.11 25.11
C LYS A 118 4.76 9.10 24.02
N SER A 119 5.73 9.71 23.35
CA SER A 119 5.52 10.66 22.25
C SER A 119 5.34 9.99 20.88
N ALA A 120 5.64 8.68 20.78
CA ALA A 120 5.39 7.92 19.56
C ALA A 120 3.93 7.49 19.48
N SER A 121 3.38 7.45 18.26
CA SER A 121 2.09 6.81 18.05
C SER A 121 2.23 5.29 18.20
N LYS A 122 1.16 4.64 18.65
CA LYS A 122 1.16 3.18 18.72
C LYS A 122 1.30 2.60 17.32
N PRO A 123 2.26 1.68 17.10
CA PRO A 123 2.38 1.00 15.81
C PRO A 123 1.09 0.24 15.48
N PHE A 124 0.75 0.21 14.19
CA PHE A 124 -0.46 -0.47 13.73
C PHE A 124 -0.18 -1.30 12.47
N ILE A 125 -0.99 -2.32 12.27
CA ILE A 125 -0.91 -3.18 11.10
C ILE A 125 -1.64 -2.49 9.96
N SER A 126 -0.92 -2.25 8.87
CA SER A 126 -1.47 -1.80 7.60
C SER A 126 -1.54 -3.00 6.66
N LYS A 127 -2.72 -3.31 6.16
CA LYS A 127 -2.81 -4.27 5.05
C LYS A 127 -2.23 -3.60 3.83
N GLU A 128 -1.23 -4.21 3.24
CA GLU A 128 -0.89 -3.88 1.87
C GLU A 128 -2.07 -4.33 1.02
N THR A 129 -2.86 -3.37 0.57
CA THR A 129 -3.90 -3.66 -0.42
C THR A 129 -3.13 -4.00 -1.69
N GLU A 130 -3.10 -5.28 -2.03
CA GLU A 130 -2.54 -5.76 -3.29
C GLU A 130 -3.22 -5.00 -4.43
N GLY A 131 -2.52 -4.06 -4.97
CA GLY A 131 -2.99 -3.25 -6.07
C GLY A 131 -2.07 -2.06 -6.25
N SER A 132 -1.51 -1.94 -7.44
CA SER A 132 -0.89 -0.69 -7.87
C SER A 132 -1.91 0.42 -7.67
N ALA A 133 -1.48 1.57 -7.16
CA ALA A 133 -2.35 2.73 -7.08
C ALA A 133 -3.00 2.96 -8.44
N LEU A 134 -4.32 2.82 -8.50
CA LEU A 134 -5.09 3.01 -9.73
C LEU A 134 -4.92 4.44 -10.25
N SER A 135 -4.88 5.39 -9.35
CA SER A 135 -4.75 6.80 -9.69
C SER A 135 -4.18 7.61 -8.51
N TRP A 136 -3.49 8.68 -8.84
CA TRP A 136 -3.02 9.70 -7.91
C TRP A 136 -3.87 10.95 -8.10
N LEU A 137 -4.56 11.38 -7.05
CA LEU A 137 -5.36 12.59 -7.04
C LEU A 137 -4.65 13.66 -6.20
N PHE A 138 -4.50 14.86 -6.76
CA PHE A 138 -3.89 15.98 -6.09
C PHE A 138 -4.95 17.03 -5.77
N LEU A 139 -5.14 17.32 -4.49
CA LEU A 139 -6.00 18.39 -4.04
C LEU A 139 -5.20 19.70 -4.01
N THR A 140 -5.57 20.66 -4.86
CA THR A 140 -4.92 21.97 -4.94
C THR A 140 -5.93 23.08 -4.77
N THR A 141 -5.49 24.25 -4.28
CA THR A 141 -6.36 25.44 -4.24
C THR A 141 -6.05 26.33 -5.44
N ASN A 142 -7.09 26.95 -5.99
CA ASN A 142 -6.97 27.89 -7.12
C ASN A 142 -6.93 29.37 -6.68
N ARG A 143 -6.97 29.63 -5.38
CA ARG A 143 -6.96 31.00 -4.82
C ARG A 143 -5.61 31.31 -4.18
N PRO A 144 -4.94 32.40 -4.59
CA PRO A 144 -3.70 32.84 -3.92
C PRO A 144 -3.96 33.06 -2.42
N GLY A 145 -3.13 32.45 -1.56
CA GLY A 145 -3.25 32.57 -0.11
C GLY A 145 -4.27 31.66 0.56
N ASP A 146 -4.98 30.82 -0.19
CA ASP A 146 -5.82 29.80 0.41
C ASP A 146 -5.00 28.56 0.79
N ASP A 147 -5.34 27.95 1.93
CA ASP A 147 -4.63 26.83 2.48
C ASP A 147 -5.48 25.55 2.33
N VAL A 148 -4.94 24.56 1.65
CA VAL A 148 -5.56 23.23 1.46
C VAL A 148 -6.01 22.63 2.80
N ARG A 149 -5.31 22.93 3.89
CA ARG A 149 -5.67 22.44 5.24
C ARG A 149 -7.06 22.87 5.72
N LYS A 150 -7.59 23.96 5.18
CA LYS A 150 -8.97 24.40 5.51
C LYS A 150 -10.04 23.49 4.90
N HIS A 151 -9.67 22.74 3.87
CA HIS A 151 -10.57 21.88 3.11
C HIS A 151 -10.48 20.39 3.52
N LEU A 152 -9.74 20.06 4.59
CA LEU A 152 -9.60 18.68 5.08
C LEU A 152 -10.96 18.08 5.49
N THR A 153 -11.83 18.86 6.11
CA THR A 153 -13.18 18.41 6.47
C THR A 153 -13.98 18.04 5.23
N LEU A 154 -13.90 18.83 4.17
CA LEU A 154 -14.53 18.52 2.88
C LEU A 154 -13.99 17.22 2.28
N LEU A 155 -12.66 17.02 2.37
CA LEU A 155 -12.01 15.80 1.91
C LEU A 155 -12.53 14.57 2.69
N ASP A 156 -12.58 14.66 4.01
CA ASP A 156 -12.90 13.55 4.90
C ASP A 156 -14.38 13.19 4.92
N GLU A 157 -15.24 14.20 4.90
CA GLU A 157 -16.70 14.01 5.08
C GLU A 157 -17.45 13.83 3.76
N ILE A 158 -16.92 14.33 2.66
CA ILE A 158 -17.60 14.31 1.36
C ILE A 158 -16.80 13.54 0.32
N ILE A 159 -15.58 13.94 0.02
CA ILE A 159 -14.83 13.41 -1.13
C ILE A 159 -14.45 11.94 -0.93
N ILE A 160 -13.88 11.60 0.21
CA ILE A 160 -13.44 10.22 0.49
C ILE A 160 -14.62 9.23 0.52
N PRO A 161 -15.73 9.49 1.21
CA PRO A 161 -16.88 8.59 1.20
C PRO A 161 -17.49 8.42 -0.20
N GLU A 162 -17.58 9.49 -0.97
CA GLU A 162 -18.14 9.44 -2.32
C GLU A 162 -17.24 8.61 -3.26
N LEU A 163 -15.93 8.80 -3.20
CA LEU A 163 -14.99 7.98 -3.96
C LEU A 163 -15.00 6.50 -3.52
N LYS A 164 -15.12 6.22 -2.22
CA LYS A 164 -15.21 4.83 -1.71
C LYS A 164 -16.51 4.14 -2.12
N SER A 165 -17.54 4.89 -2.45
CA SER A 165 -18.83 4.34 -2.95
C SER A 165 -18.73 3.81 -4.38
N ILE A 166 -17.69 4.18 -5.13
CA ILE A 166 -17.47 3.73 -6.51
C ILE A 166 -17.05 2.25 -6.50
N ASN A 167 -17.79 1.44 -7.23
CA ASN A 167 -17.49 0.02 -7.33
C ASN A 167 -16.11 -0.22 -7.97
N GLY A 168 -15.26 -1.00 -7.29
CA GLY A 168 -13.89 -1.28 -7.72
C GLY A 168 -12.82 -0.48 -6.98
N ILE A 169 -13.18 0.50 -6.13
CA ILE A 169 -12.24 1.17 -5.24
C ILE A 169 -12.24 0.47 -3.89
N SER A 170 -11.12 -0.17 -3.54
CA SER A 170 -10.97 -0.91 -2.28
C SER A 170 -10.51 -0.01 -1.13
N ASP A 171 -9.58 0.92 -1.38
CA ASP A 171 -9.09 1.85 -0.37
C ASP A 171 -8.58 3.17 -0.96
N ILE A 172 -8.58 4.21 -0.12
CA ILE A 172 -8.07 5.55 -0.45
C ILE A 172 -7.11 5.97 0.64
N LYS A 173 -5.83 6.10 0.27
CA LYS A 173 -4.78 6.58 1.18
C LYS A 173 -4.56 8.08 0.99
N VAL A 174 -4.69 8.84 2.06
CA VAL A 174 -4.36 10.28 2.06
C VAL A 174 -2.92 10.43 2.52
N LEU A 175 -2.04 10.77 1.59
CA LEU A 175 -0.64 11.03 1.91
C LEU A 175 -0.47 12.38 2.62
N ASN A 176 0.56 12.49 3.44
CA ASN A 176 0.90 13.70 4.20
C ASN A 176 -0.19 14.21 5.15
N ARG A 177 -1.18 13.38 5.50
CA ARG A 177 -2.28 13.77 6.40
C ARG A 177 -1.78 14.34 7.73
N GLU A 178 -0.72 13.76 8.30
CA GLU A 178 -0.14 14.22 9.57
C GLU A 178 0.49 15.61 9.45
N SER A 179 1.11 15.92 8.29
CA SER A 179 1.68 17.24 8.04
C SER A 179 0.61 18.32 7.80
N LEU A 180 -0.63 17.91 7.50
CA LEU A 180 -1.76 18.81 7.27
C LEU A 180 -2.52 19.17 8.56
N LYS A 181 -2.27 18.49 9.67
CA LYS A 181 -2.88 18.84 10.97
C LYS A 181 -2.39 20.21 11.44
N ARG A 182 -3.33 21.00 12.00
CA ARG A 182 -2.98 22.28 12.59
C ARG A 182 -2.10 22.07 13.82
N GLU A 183 -0.99 22.79 13.89
CA GLU A 183 -0.06 22.78 15.01
C GLU A 183 -0.04 24.14 15.66
N VAL A 184 0.07 24.15 16.97
CA VAL A 184 0.36 25.37 17.73
C VAL A 184 1.83 25.32 18.12
N HIS A 185 2.63 26.17 17.50
CA HIS A 185 4.03 26.35 17.87
C HIS A 185 4.11 27.40 18.97
N ILE A 186 4.50 26.98 20.17
CA ILE A 186 4.80 27.89 21.27
C ILE A 186 6.30 28.13 21.29
N ASN A 187 6.71 29.30 20.80
CA ASN A 187 8.10 29.72 20.87
C ASN A 187 8.36 30.44 22.19
N VAL A 188 9.15 29.83 23.05
CA VAL A 188 9.55 30.41 24.33
C VAL A 188 10.88 31.14 24.17
N ASP A 189 10.90 32.43 24.43
CA ASP A 189 12.13 33.22 24.45
C ASP A 189 12.86 32.99 25.77
N LEU A 190 13.86 32.14 25.76
CA LEU A 190 14.65 31.75 26.93
C LEU A 190 15.41 32.95 27.56
N LYS A 191 15.64 34.04 26.81
CA LYS A 191 16.30 35.23 27.35
C LYS A 191 15.36 36.01 28.27
N LYS A 192 14.05 36.00 27.99
CA LYS A 192 13.04 36.71 28.80
C LYS A 192 12.54 35.88 29.99
N MET A 193 12.94 34.64 30.12
CA MET A 193 12.60 33.80 31.27
C MET A 193 13.56 33.98 32.46
N ASN A 194 14.72 34.61 32.24
CA ASN A 194 15.74 34.83 33.27
C ASN A 194 15.76 36.28 33.84
N GLU A 195 14.76 37.08 33.48
CA GLU A 195 14.49 38.39 34.08
C GLU A 195 13.29 38.26 35.07
#